data_10639fac5f2efbb7f98511d114f36743
#
_entry.id   10639fac5f2efbb7f98511d114f36743
#
_cell.length_a   1.000
_cell.length_b   1.000
_cell.length_c   1.000
_cell.angle_alpha   90.00
_cell.angle_beta   90.00
_cell.angle_gamma   90.00
#
_symmetry.space_group_name_H-M   'P 1'
#
loop_
_entity.id
_entity.type
_entity.pdbx_description
1 polymer ?
#
loop_
_entity_poly.entity_id
_entity_poly.type
_entity_poly.pdbx_seq_one_letter_code
_entity_poly.pdbx_strand_id
1 'polypeptide(L)'
;MSDKLLTVGNTVAALDELYIWLSNPTAIEYIRNCLKRVRKKESAMLLASQNLEDFDQEGIREMTKPLFSIPPHQFLFNAGSIDKRSYMDMLQLEESEYNLIKFPQRGVCLYKCGNERYLLEVHAPAYKEKLFGTAGGR
;
A
#
# COMPACT_ATOMS: atom_id res chain seq x y z
N MET A 1 2.97 9.07 -17.67
CA MET A 1 2.18 9.02 -16.42
C MET A 1 2.02 10.40 -15.77
N SER A 2 3.07 11.20 -15.68
CA SER A 2 3.05 12.49 -14.99
C SER A 2 2.02 13.49 -15.52
N ASP A 3 1.95 13.62 -16.83
CA ASP A 3 1.17 14.71 -17.43
C ASP A 3 -0.34 14.59 -17.14
N LYS A 4 -0.88 13.37 -17.23
CA LYS A 4 -2.32 13.18 -16.93
C LYS A 4 -2.64 13.33 -15.45
N LEU A 5 -1.83 12.71 -14.57
CA LEU A 5 -2.08 12.70 -13.13
C LEU A 5 -1.99 14.09 -12.48
N LEU A 6 -1.00 14.89 -12.90
CA LEU A 6 -0.68 16.17 -12.28
C LEU A 6 -1.14 17.38 -13.07
N THR A 7 -1.51 17.25 -14.34
CA THR A 7 -1.92 18.36 -15.20
C THR A 7 -3.41 18.34 -15.52
N VAL A 8 -3.95 17.21 -15.93
CA VAL A 8 -5.37 17.09 -16.33
C VAL A 8 -6.29 16.99 -15.11
N GLY A 9 -5.87 16.29 -14.04
CA GLY A 9 -6.73 16.04 -12.88
C GLY A 9 -7.74 14.90 -13.11
N ASN A 10 -8.58 14.64 -12.10
CA ASN A 10 -9.63 13.60 -12.11
C ASN A 10 -9.12 12.22 -12.59
N THR A 11 -7.91 11.86 -12.16
CA THR A 11 -7.22 10.66 -12.61
C THR A 11 -6.89 9.77 -11.41
N VAL A 12 -7.04 8.46 -11.58
CA VAL A 12 -6.53 7.47 -10.64
C VAL A 12 -5.33 6.77 -11.27
N ALA A 13 -4.18 6.84 -10.61
CA ALA A 13 -2.98 6.09 -10.99
C ALA A 13 -2.81 4.90 -10.05
N ALA A 14 -2.87 3.69 -10.57
CA ALA A 14 -2.59 2.46 -9.84
C ALA A 14 -1.18 1.97 -10.17
N LEU A 15 -0.35 1.79 -9.15
CA LEU A 15 0.98 1.21 -9.23
C LEU A 15 0.98 -0.08 -8.43
N ASP A 16 0.93 -1.17 -9.13
CA ASP A 16 1.11 -2.51 -8.57
C ASP A 16 2.59 -2.88 -8.57
N GLU A 17 2.97 -3.82 -7.71
CA GLU A 17 4.35 -4.29 -7.58
C GLU A 17 5.33 -3.13 -7.30
N LEU A 18 5.00 -2.28 -6.32
CA LEU A 18 5.73 -1.03 -6.06
C LEU A 18 7.24 -1.25 -5.80
N TYR A 19 7.64 -2.42 -5.30
CA TYR A 19 9.04 -2.77 -5.06
C TYR A 19 9.92 -2.67 -6.31
N ILE A 20 9.37 -2.85 -7.52
CA ILE A 20 10.12 -2.75 -8.79
C ILE A 20 10.77 -1.37 -8.95
N TRP A 21 10.13 -0.33 -8.38
CA TRP A 21 10.60 1.05 -8.50
C TRP A 21 11.68 1.41 -7.47
N LEU A 22 11.93 0.54 -6.46
CA LEU A 22 12.87 0.84 -5.37
C LEU A 22 14.33 0.86 -5.82
N SER A 23 14.67 0.18 -6.90
CA SER A 23 16.01 0.21 -7.50
C SER A 23 16.37 1.57 -8.11
N ASN A 24 15.39 2.46 -8.29
CA ASN A 24 15.58 3.75 -8.91
C ASN A 24 15.20 4.91 -7.98
N PRO A 25 16.17 5.59 -7.34
CA PRO A 25 15.90 6.70 -6.43
C PRO A 25 15.08 7.84 -7.06
N THR A 26 15.30 8.13 -8.33
CA THR A 26 14.54 9.15 -9.07
C THR A 26 13.06 8.76 -9.19
N ALA A 27 12.77 7.48 -9.38
CA ALA A 27 11.40 6.99 -9.44
C ALA A 27 10.69 7.11 -8.08
N ILE A 28 11.39 6.78 -6.99
CA ILE A 28 10.86 6.95 -5.63
C ILE A 28 10.55 8.43 -5.36
N GLU A 29 11.47 9.31 -5.65
CA GLU A 29 11.27 10.75 -5.47
C GLU A 29 10.10 11.26 -6.29
N TYR A 30 9.97 10.80 -7.51
CA TYR A 30 8.85 11.12 -8.38
C TYR A 30 7.51 10.67 -7.80
N ILE A 31 7.40 9.43 -7.33
CA ILE A 31 6.18 8.88 -6.69
C ILE A 31 5.83 9.70 -5.44
N ARG A 32 6.81 10.02 -4.59
CA ARG A 32 6.62 10.88 -3.41
C ARG A 32 6.06 12.25 -3.77
N ASN A 33 6.59 12.87 -4.82
CA ASN A 33 6.13 14.16 -5.29
C ASN A 33 4.70 14.08 -5.85
N CYS A 34 4.35 13.00 -6.54
CA CYS A 34 2.99 12.75 -6.98
C CYS A 34 2.04 12.61 -5.79
N LEU A 35 2.36 11.79 -4.79
CA LEU A 35 1.54 11.61 -3.57
C LEU A 35 1.23 12.94 -2.87
N LYS A 36 2.20 13.85 -2.79
CA LYS A 36 2.01 15.17 -2.17
C LYS A 36 1.10 16.10 -2.98
N ARG A 37 0.97 15.88 -4.27
CA ARG A 37 0.33 16.83 -5.20
C ARG A 37 -1.01 16.38 -5.76
N VAL A 38 -1.29 15.07 -5.79
CA VAL A 38 -2.50 14.50 -6.40
C VAL A 38 -3.78 15.09 -5.81
N ARG A 39 -3.82 15.35 -4.50
CA ARG A 39 -4.98 15.95 -3.83
C ARG A 39 -5.37 17.30 -4.43
N LYS A 40 -4.38 18.14 -4.82
CA LYS A 40 -4.65 19.45 -5.42
C LYS A 40 -5.19 19.36 -6.83
N LYS A 41 -5.19 18.17 -7.41
CA LYS A 41 -5.62 17.88 -8.78
C LYS A 41 -6.84 16.97 -8.83
N GLU A 42 -7.53 16.79 -7.69
CA GLU A 42 -8.68 15.88 -7.60
C GLU A 42 -8.36 14.49 -8.16
N SER A 43 -7.12 14.07 -7.99
CA SER A 43 -6.60 12.80 -8.47
C SER A 43 -6.22 11.90 -7.30
N ALA A 44 -6.09 10.61 -7.53
CA ALA A 44 -5.69 9.63 -6.51
C ALA A 44 -4.56 8.74 -7.00
N MET A 45 -3.79 8.21 -6.05
CA MET A 45 -2.83 7.14 -6.30
C MET A 45 -3.19 5.93 -5.45
N LEU A 46 -3.18 4.77 -6.08
CA LEU A 46 -3.26 3.46 -5.44
C LEU A 46 -1.89 2.80 -5.58
N LEU A 47 -1.28 2.49 -4.46
CA LEU A 47 0.02 1.82 -4.40
C LEU A 47 -0.18 0.43 -3.80
N ALA A 48 0.33 -0.60 -4.46
CA ALA A 48 0.29 -1.96 -3.95
C ALA A 48 1.68 -2.59 -3.99
N SER A 49 2.01 -3.37 -2.98
CA SER A 49 3.24 -4.16 -2.91
C SER A 49 3.01 -5.41 -2.06
N GLN A 50 3.72 -6.46 -2.38
CA GLN A 50 3.59 -7.74 -1.68
C GLN A 50 4.57 -7.86 -0.51
N ASN A 51 5.80 -7.34 -0.67
CA ASN A 51 6.88 -7.50 0.29
C ASN A 51 7.28 -6.15 0.89
N LEU A 52 7.21 -6.04 2.21
CA LEU A 52 7.71 -4.86 2.93
C LEU A 52 9.22 -4.92 3.17
N GLU A 53 9.83 -6.10 3.12
CA GLU A 53 11.27 -6.28 3.27
C GLU A 53 12.09 -5.45 2.28
N ASP A 54 11.59 -5.31 1.06
CA ASP A 54 12.25 -4.52 0.02
C ASP A 54 12.38 -3.04 0.38
N PHE A 55 11.47 -2.54 1.23
CA PHE A 55 11.45 -1.16 1.70
C PHE A 55 12.30 -0.93 2.97
N ASP A 56 12.68 -2.00 3.67
CA ASP A 56 13.44 -1.94 4.92
C ASP A 56 14.97 -2.03 4.70
N GLN A 57 15.42 -2.02 3.47
CA GLN A 57 16.83 -2.07 3.13
C GLN A 57 17.55 -0.77 3.49
N GLU A 58 18.82 -0.89 3.90
CA GLU A 58 19.67 0.25 4.21
C GLU A 58 19.78 1.22 3.02
N GLY A 59 19.61 2.51 3.27
CA GLY A 59 19.59 3.56 2.25
C GLY A 59 18.25 3.73 1.52
N ILE A 60 17.37 2.74 1.52
CA ILE A 60 16.03 2.81 0.89
C ILE A 60 14.98 3.24 1.91
N ARG A 61 15.06 2.75 3.14
CA ARG A 61 14.08 2.96 4.21
C ARG A 61 13.71 4.45 4.40
N GLU A 62 14.69 5.33 4.50
CA GLU A 62 14.43 6.77 4.68
C GLU A 62 13.77 7.42 3.45
N MET A 63 14.11 6.94 2.27
CA MET A 63 13.52 7.45 1.03
C MET A 63 12.06 7.01 0.86
N THR A 64 11.72 5.81 1.32
CA THR A 64 10.40 5.20 1.15
C THR A 64 9.43 5.49 2.29
N LYS A 65 9.93 5.90 3.46
CA LYS A 65 9.09 6.25 4.63
C LYS A 65 7.88 7.14 4.29
N PRO A 66 7.99 8.16 3.41
CA PRO A 66 6.83 8.96 3.00
C PRO A 66 5.77 8.18 2.23
N LEU A 67 6.10 7.04 1.60
CA LEU A 67 5.14 6.20 0.89
C LEU A 67 4.15 5.53 1.86
N PHE A 68 4.56 5.34 3.11
CA PHE A 68 3.72 4.79 4.17
C PHE A 68 3.06 5.86 5.04
N SER A 69 3.66 7.06 5.17
CA SER A 69 3.14 8.10 6.04
C SER A 69 2.19 9.11 5.35
N ILE A 70 2.28 9.27 4.02
CA ILE A 70 1.43 10.20 3.28
C ILE A 70 0.03 9.64 2.98
N PRO A 71 -0.13 8.36 2.54
CA PRO A 71 -1.45 7.83 2.23
C PRO A 71 -2.34 7.78 3.47
N PRO A 72 -3.52 8.41 3.45
CA PRO A 72 -4.45 8.39 4.59
C PRO A 72 -5.18 7.05 4.73
N HIS A 73 -5.22 6.26 3.67
CA HIS A 73 -5.86 4.96 3.61
C HIS A 73 -4.82 3.86 3.37
N GLN A 74 -4.76 2.89 4.26
CA GLN A 74 -3.84 1.76 4.16
C GLN A 74 -4.58 0.46 4.45
N PHE A 75 -4.42 -0.53 3.59
CA PHE A 75 -4.94 -1.88 3.75
C PHE A 75 -3.75 -2.79 4.04
N LEU A 76 -3.61 -3.22 5.28
CA LEU A 76 -2.48 -3.99 5.76
C LEU A 76 -2.88 -5.45 5.91
N PHE A 77 -2.28 -6.28 5.10
CA PHE A 77 -2.46 -7.73 5.14
C PHE A 77 -1.36 -8.38 6.00
N ASN A 78 -1.29 -9.70 5.98
CA ASN A 78 -0.26 -10.43 6.72
C ASN A 78 1.15 -9.90 6.42
N ALA A 79 2.01 -9.86 7.47
CA ALA A 79 3.37 -9.34 7.38
C ALA A 79 4.32 -10.19 6.52
N GLY A 80 3.96 -11.42 6.17
CA GLY A 80 4.88 -12.34 5.49
C GLY A 80 6.04 -12.76 6.38
N SER A 81 7.26 -12.69 5.85
CA SER A 81 8.51 -13.07 6.51
C SER A 81 9.26 -11.93 7.19
N ILE A 82 8.82 -10.69 7.01
CA ILE A 82 9.48 -9.52 7.63
C ILE A 82 9.46 -9.63 9.17
N ASP A 83 10.54 -9.16 9.81
CA ASP A 83 10.61 -9.10 11.26
C ASP A 83 9.46 -8.27 11.85
N LYS A 84 8.85 -8.77 12.94
CA LYS A 84 7.71 -8.15 13.61
C LYS A 84 7.97 -6.68 13.96
N ARG A 85 9.16 -6.37 14.50
CA ARG A 85 9.51 -5.01 14.93
C ARG A 85 9.60 -4.07 13.74
N SER A 86 10.31 -4.48 12.69
CA SER A 86 10.44 -3.71 11.45
C SER A 86 9.08 -3.44 10.83
N TYR A 87 8.18 -4.43 10.80
CA TYR A 87 6.82 -4.27 10.29
C TYR A 87 6.01 -3.25 11.09
N MET A 88 6.03 -3.39 12.42
CA MET A 88 5.30 -2.48 13.31
C MET A 88 5.84 -1.06 13.24
N ASP A 89 7.15 -0.89 13.25
CA ASP A 89 7.80 0.43 13.17
C ASP A 89 7.51 1.13 11.84
N MET A 90 7.64 0.41 10.73
CA MET A 90 7.45 0.95 9.40
C MET A 90 6.00 1.41 9.17
N LEU A 91 5.04 0.65 9.67
CA LEU A 91 3.61 0.89 9.49
C LEU A 91 2.97 1.60 10.68
N GLN A 92 3.74 1.91 11.73
CA GLN A 92 3.27 2.55 12.96
C GLN A 92 2.08 1.79 13.57
N LEU A 93 2.30 0.50 13.86
CA LEU A 93 1.31 -0.38 14.46
C LEU A 93 1.59 -0.64 15.93
N GLU A 94 0.52 -0.77 16.70
CA GLU A 94 0.56 -1.35 18.04
C GLU A 94 0.59 -2.89 17.99
N GLU A 95 1.03 -3.51 19.07
CA GLU A 95 1.09 -4.98 19.14
C GLU A 95 -0.30 -5.64 19.00
N SER A 96 -1.34 -5.03 19.55
CA SER A 96 -2.73 -5.44 19.41
C SER A 96 -3.18 -5.46 17.95
N GLU A 97 -2.80 -4.43 17.17
CA GLU A 97 -3.13 -4.29 15.75
C GLU A 97 -2.37 -5.34 14.91
N TYR A 98 -1.08 -5.52 15.18
CA TYR A 98 -0.28 -6.56 14.52
C TYR A 98 -0.87 -7.96 14.74
N ASN A 99 -1.32 -8.27 15.95
CA ASN A 99 -1.88 -9.58 16.29
C ASN A 99 -3.17 -9.90 15.51
N LEU A 100 -3.92 -8.90 15.03
CA LEU A 100 -5.12 -9.10 14.19
C LEU A 100 -4.79 -9.66 12.81
N ILE A 101 -3.61 -9.34 12.28
CA ILE A 101 -3.16 -9.73 10.93
C ILE A 101 -1.94 -10.64 10.94
N LYS A 102 -1.54 -11.13 12.11
CA LYS A 102 -0.37 -11.99 12.31
C LYS A 102 -0.43 -13.27 11.47
N PHE A 103 -1.62 -13.84 11.32
CA PHE A 103 -1.81 -15.04 10.51
C PHE A 103 -2.50 -14.68 9.20
N PRO A 104 -2.03 -15.23 8.07
CA PRO A 104 -2.64 -14.96 6.78
C PRO A 104 -4.07 -15.51 6.73
N GLN A 105 -5.00 -14.62 6.41
CA GLN A 105 -6.39 -14.94 6.16
C GLN A 105 -6.84 -14.26 4.87
N ARG A 106 -7.43 -15.03 3.96
CA ARG A 106 -7.89 -14.50 2.67
C ARG A 106 -8.99 -13.46 2.89
N GLY A 107 -8.79 -12.27 2.33
CA GLY A 107 -9.74 -11.17 2.42
C GLY A 107 -9.72 -10.41 3.74
N VAL A 108 -8.92 -10.83 4.73
CA VAL A 108 -8.81 -10.14 6.02
C VAL A 108 -7.62 -9.17 5.99
N CYS A 109 -7.88 -7.93 6.38
CA CYS A 109 -6.83 -6.91 6.51
C CYS A 109 -7.15 -5.93 7.65
N LEU A 110 -6.13 -5.31 8.18
CA LEU A 110 -6.26 -4.13 9.03
C LEU A 110 -6.33 -2.89 8.12
N TYR A 111 -7.45 -2.21 8.17
CA TYR A 111 -7.65 -0.96 7.45
C TYR A 111 -7.38 0.22 8.37
N LYS A 112 -6.42 1.06 7.96
CA LYS A 112 -6.11 2.34 8.62
C LYS A 112 -6.71 3.47 7.79
N CYS A 113 -7.47 4.34 8.43
CA CYS A 113 -8.03 5.56 7.84
C CYS A 113 -7.75 6.74 8.78
N GLY A 114 -6.68 7.48 8.51
CA GLY A 114 -6.20 8.49 9.46
C GLY A 114 -5.85 7.87 10.82
N ASN A 115 -6.56 8.28 11.86
CA ASN A 115 -6.41 7.73 13.22
C ASN A 115 -7.30 6.52 13.51
N GLU A 116 -8.25 6.22 12.62
CA GLU A 116 -9.17 5.11 12.79
C GLU A 116 -8.54 3.78 12.34
N ARG A 117 -8.98 2.69 12.99
CA ARG A 117 -8.52 1.32 12.72
C ARG A 117 -9.71 0.39 12.63
N TYR A 118 -9.74 -0.43 11.60
CA TYR A 118 -10.82 -1.40 11.37
C TYR A 118 -10.23 -2.74 10.93
N LEU A 119 -10.70 -3.82 11.52
CA LEU A 119 -10.48 -5.14 10.95
C LEU A 119 -11.54 -5.37 9.88
N LEU A 120 -11.11 -5.50 8.63
CA LEU A 120 -11.99 -5.76 7.51
C LEU A 120 -11.90 -7.22 7.07
N GLU A 121 -13.06 -7.78 6.81
CA GLU A 121 -13.20 -9.04 6.11
C GLU A 121 -13.94 -8.79 4.79
N VAL A 122 -13.24 -8.95 3.67
CA VAL A 122 -13.75 -8.63 2.34
C VAL A 122 -14.13 -9.90 1.61
N HIS A 123 -15.40 -10.00 1.26
CA HIS A 123 -15.94 -11.10 0.46
C HIS A 123 -16.28 -10.61 -0.95
N ALA A 124 -15.78 -11.32 -1.95
CA ALA A 124 -16.16 -11.03 -3.33
C ALA A 124 -17.59 -11.53 -3.60
N PRO A 125 -18.48 -10.71 -4.18
CA PRO A 125 -19.78 -11.20 -4.60
C PRO A 125 -19.65 -12.31 -5.66
N ALA A 126 -20.57 -13.26 -5.64
CA ALA A 126 -20.53 -14.44 -6.52
C ALA A 126 -20.40 -14.09 -8.02
N TYR A 127 -20.98 -12.99 -8.48
CA TYR A 127 -20.83 -12.56 -9.87
C TYR A 127 -19.40 -12.12 -10.21
N LYS A 128 -18.70 -11.52 -9.26
CA LYS A 128 -17.27 -11.14 -9.43
C LYS A 128 -16.38 -12.38 -9.44
N GLU A 129 -16.65 -13.34 -8.56
CA GLU A 129 -15.94 -14.61 -8.57
C GLU A 129 -16.13 -15.36 -9.90
N LYS A 130 -17.33 -15.30 -10.46
CA LYS A 130 -17.61 -15.89 -11.79
C LYS A 130 -16.85 -15.19 -12.91
N LEU A 131 -16.71 -13.86 -12.85
CA LEU A 131 -16.03 -13.08 -13.90
C LEU A 131 -14.51 -13.15 -13.80
N PHE A 132 -13.96 -13.10 -12.60
CA PHE A 132 -12.52 -12.95 -12.36
C PHE A 132 -11.86 -14.23 -11.81
N GLY A 133 -12.64 -15.26 -11.51
CA GLY A 133 -12.18 -16.51 -10.91
C GLY A 133 -11.90 -16.39 -9.40
N THR A 134 -11.84 -17.54 -8.75
CA THR A 134 -11.60 -17.65 -7.30
C THR A 134 -10.11 -17.74 -6.95
N ALA A 135 -9.25 -17.96 -7.93
CA ALA A 135 -7.84 -18.33 -7.75
C ALA A 135 -6.85 -17.15 -7.95
N GLY A 136 -7.29 -15.90 -7.77
CA GLY A 136 -6.41 -14.74 -7.81
C GLY A 136 -5.44 -14.75 -8.99
N GLY A 137 -5.97 -14.58 -10.20
CA GLY A 137 -5.17 -14.32 -11.40
C GLY A 137 -4.06 -15.35 -11.68
N ARG A 138 -4.36 -16.40 -12.38
CA ARG A 138 -3.39 -17.13 -13.19
C ARG A 138 -3.73 -16.92 -14.65
#